data_6588495cce13e9d5d5d62281b35ae958
#
_entry.id   6588495cce13e9d5d5d62281b35ae958
#
_cell.length_a   1.000
_cell.length_b   1.000
_cell.length_c   1.000
_cell.angle_alpha   90.00
_cell.angle_beta   90.00
_cell.angle_gamma   90.00
#
_symmetry.space_group_name_H-M   'P 1'
#
loop_
_entity.id
_entity.type
_entity.pdbx_description
1 polymer ?
#
loop_
_entity_poly.entity_id
_entity_poly.type
_entity_poly.pdbx_seq_one_letter_code
_entity_poly.pdbx_strand_id
1 'polypeptide(L)'
;LVGNLTGNGDKAARNTANRQEGEAFEKRLDGYHAELMATNQAQVMRTNPKIRMTGPGRAAIVGKGECDYVALLSDGRVVTFDAKSRASTAFSIGADFEHQMTWLRKASDYGHAAGLLVYWKEYGACRWHPVQTFDKRVRMADGVLVNGVEWLALFAGGR
;
A
#
# COMPACT_ATOMS: atom_id res chain seq x y z
N LEU A 1 14.22 44.31 6.56
CA LEU A 1 13.33 43.29 5.96
C LEU A 1 14.16 42.07 5.57
N VAL A 2 14.23 41.06 6.44
CA VAL A 2 14.86 39.77 6.15
C VAL A 2 13.70 38.79 5.89
N GLY A 3 13.45 38.48 4.61
CA GLY A 3 12.39 37.57 4.18
C GLY A 3 12.75 36.13 4.49
N ASN A 4 11.80 35.40 5.05
CA ASN A 4 11.79 33.95 5.32
C ASN A 4 12.00 33.13 4.03
N LEU A 5 13.23 32.67 3.76
CA LEU A 5 13.55 31.76 2.65
C LEU A 5 13.77 30.30 3.10
N THR A 6 13.50 29.96 4.35
CA THR A 6 13.80 28.63 4.92
C THR A 6 12.70 27.57 4.75
N GLY A 7 11.47 27.93 4.36
CA GLY A 7 10.34 27.00 4.36
C GLY A 7 10.28 25.97 3.21
N ASN A 8 10.85 26.27 2.04
CA ASN A 8 10.71 25.44 0.85
C ASN A 8 11.71 24.27 0.79
N GLY A 9 12.92 24.47 1.31
CA GLY A 9 13.96 23.42 1.33
C GLY A 9 13.60 22.24 2.23
N ASP A 10 13.07 22.53 3.41
CA ASP A 10 12.68 21.50 4.40
C ASP A 10 11.51 20.63 3.94
N LYS A 11 10.58 21.22 3.20
CA LYS A 11 9.42 20.47 2.63
C LYS A 11 9.86 19.53 1.51
N ALA A 12 10.75 19.97 0.63
CA ALA A 12 11.29 19.15 -0.44
C ALA A 12 12.13 17.98 0.10
N ALA A 13 12.98 18.22 1.10
CA ALA A 13 13.78 17.18 1.75
C ALA A 13 12.89 16.13 2.44
N ARG A 14 11.85 16.54 3.18
CA ARG A 14 10.88 15.62 3.81
C ARG A 14 10.12 14.79 2.79
N ASN A 15 9.70 15.38 1.68
CA ASN A 15 9.00 14.65 0.61
C ASN A 15 9.90 13.60 -0.03
N THR A 16 11.19 13.91 -0.25
CA THR A 16 12.17 12.97 -0.79
C THR A 16 12.41 11.81 0.18
N ALA A 17 12.63 12.09 1.46
CA ALA A 17 12.79 11.05 2.49
C ALA A 17 11.56 10.14 2.59
N ASN A 18 10.36 10.70 2.62
CA ASN A 18 9.11 9.92 2.66
C ASN A 18 8.93 9.02 1.44
N ARG A 19 9.34 9.48 0.25
CA ARG A 19 9.31 8.68 -0.98
C ARG A 19 10.29 7.52 -0.91
N GLN A 20 11.54 7.77 -0.51
CA GLN A 20 12.57 6.73 -0.38
C GLN A 20 12.18 5.64 0.62
N GLU A 21 11.55 6.02 1.72
CA GLU A 21 11.07 5.06 2.72
C GLU A 21 9.85 4.25 2.24
N GLY A 22 8.97 4.86 1.47
CA GLY A 22 7.88 4.14 0.79
C GLY A 22 8.43 3.08 -0.16
N GLU A 23 9.39 3.47 -1.01
CA GLU A 23 10.09 2.58 -1.93
C GLU A 23 10.83 1.44 -1.21
N ALA A 24 11.48 1.73 -0.07
CA ALA A 24 12.14 0.72 0.74
C ALA A 24 11.16 -0.29 1.36
N PHE A 25 9.97 0.15 1.78
CA PHE A 25 8.91 -0.74 2.27
C PHE A 25 8.37 -1.63 1.15
N GLU A 26 8.06 -1.05 -0.02
CA GLU A 26 7.59 -1.81 -1.18
C GLU A 26 8.64 -2.84 -1.63
N LYS A 27 9.92 -2.49 -1.63
CA LYS A 27 11.00 -3.45 -1.97
C LYS A 27 11.07 -4.64 -1.01
N ARG A 28 10.81 -4.43 0.29
CA ARG A 28 10.73 -5.54 1.26
C ARG A 28 9.52 -6.43 0.99
N LEU A 29 8.37 -5.83 0.65
CA LEU A 29 7.18 -6.57 0.24
C LEU A 29 7.44 -7.39 -1.03
N ASP A 30 8.05 -6.81 -2.05
CA ASP A 30 8.36 -7.50 -3.29
C ASP A 30 9.27 -8.72 -3.05
N GLY A 31 10.24 -8.62 -2.13
CA GLY A 31 11.08 -9.75 -1.70
C GLY A 31 10.25 -10.87 -1.06
N TYR A 32 9.34 -10.54 -0.16
CA TYR A 32 8.43 -11.49 0.47
C TYR A 32 7.46 -12.12 -0.56
N HIS A 33 6.93 -11.32 -1.48
CA HIS A 33 6.06 -11.80 -2.55
C HIS A 33 6.77 -12.80 -3.46
N ALA A 34 8.06 -12.55 -3.80
CA ALA A 34 8.87 -13.50 -4.57
C ALA A 34 9.04 -14.85 -3.84
N GLU A 35 9.21 -14.82 -2.52
CA GLU A 35 9.27 -16.04 -1.70
C GLU A 35 7.93 -16.80 -1.70
N LEU A 36 6.80 -16.10 -1.54
CA LEU A 36 5.46 -16.71 -1.62
C LEU A 36 5.20 -17.38 -2.96
N MET A 37 5.62 -16.75 -4.07
CA MET A 37 5.50 -17.32 -5.41
C MET A 37 6.42 -18.53 -5.59
N ALA A 38 7.67 -18.47 -5.14
CA ALA A 38 8.63 -19.56 -5.23
C ALA A 38 8.18 -20.82 -4.43
N THR A 39 7.44 -20.62 -3.34
CA THR A 39 6.91 -21.70 -2.48
C THR A 39 5.47 -22.09 -2.82
N ASN A 40 4.89 -21.55 -3.90
CA ASN A 40 3.51 -21.80 -4.34
C ASN A 40 2.44 -21.48 -3.28
N GLN A 41 2.71 -20.55 -2.37
CA GLN A 41 1.73 -20.13 -1.35
C GLN A 41 0.76 -19.07 -1.89
N ALA A 42 1.23 -18.21 -2.78
CA ALA A 42 0.41 -17.22 -3.47
C ALA A 42 1.01 -16.82 -4.82
N GLN A 43 0.17 -16.33 -5.73
CA GLN A 43 0.59 -15.57 -6.91
C GLN A 43 0.31 -14.10 -6.63
N VAL A 44 1.34 -13.28 -6.52
CA VAL A 44 1.21 -11.87 -6.22
C VAL A 44 1.54 -11.05 -7.45
N MET A 45 0.62 -10.18 -7.83
CA MET A 45 0.78 -9.25 -8.94
C MET A 45 0.84 -7.82 -8.39
N ARG A 46 1.84 -7.07 -8.81
CA ARG A 46 1.88 -5.62 -8.63
C ARG A 46 1.06 -4.97 -9.74
N THR A 47 0.10 -4.13 -9.38
CA THR A 47 -0.67 -3.40 -10.37
C THR A 47 0.11 -2.16 -10.82
N ASN A 48 0.35 -2.05 -12.11
CA ASN A 48 1.05 -0.90 -12.67
C ASN A 48 0.11 0.28 -12.88
N PRO A 49 0.60 1.53 -12.79
CA PRO A 49 -0.17 2.69 -13.22
C PRO A 49 -0.57 2.53 -14.69
N LYS A 50 -1.74 3.07 -15.06
CA LYS A 50 -2.20 3.06 -16.45
C LYS A 50 -1.23 3.87 -17.30
N ILE A 51 -0.61 3.21 -18.27
CA ILE A 51 0.35 3.83 -19.21
C ILE A 51 -0.30 3.96 -20.57
N ARG A 52 -0.17 5.14 -21.17
CA ARG A 52 -0.56 5.40 -22.57
C ARG A 52 0.69 5.68 -23.39
N MET A 53 0.81 4.99 -24.51
CA MET A 53 1.83 5.33 -25.50
C MET A 53 1.45 6.65 -26.17
N THR A 54 2.36 7.63 -26.15
CA THR A 54 2.15 8.99 -26.69
C THR A 54 2.95 9.23 -27.98
N GLY A 55 3.73 8.24 -28.42
CA GLY A 55 4.52 8.26 -29.65
C GLY A 55 5.58 7.17 -29.63
N PRO A 56 6.39 7.03 -30.71
CA PRO A 56 7.47 6.06 -30.77
C PRO A 56 8.45 6.24 -29.61
N GLY A 57 8.60 5.21 -28.77
CA GLY A 57 9.48 5.23 -27.59
C GLY A 57 9.05 6.19 -26.48
N ARG A 58 7.84 6.76 -26.53
CA ARG A 58 7.31 7.68 -25.51
C ARG A 58 6.07 7.10 -24.84
N ALA A 59 6.06 7.11 -23.51
CA ALA A 59 4.93 6.69 -22.70
C ALA A 59 4.62 7.75 -21.63
N ALA A 60 3.36 7.95 -21.32
CA ALA A 60 2.91 8.81 -20.24
C ALA A 60 2.03 8.01 -19.28
N ILE A 61 2.14 8.27 -17.98
CA ILE A 61 1.24 7.75 -16.98
C ILE A 61 -0.07 8.54 -17.10
N VAL A 62 -1.15 7.86 -17.51
CA VAL A 62 -2.47 8.48 -17.73
C VAL A 62 -3.45 8.20 -16.59
N GLY A 63 -3.05 7.47 -15.56
CA GLY A 63 -3.88 7.21 -14.40
C GLY A 63 -3.13 6.45 -13.31
N LYS A 64 -3.63 6.56 -12.10
CA LYS A 64 -3.17 5.74 -10.98
C LYS A 64 -3.68 4.31 -11.14
N GLY A 65 -2.90 3.33 -10.66
CA GLY A 65 -3.37 1.95 -10.50
C GLY A 65 -4.57 1.89 -9.54
N GLU A 66 -5.32 0.81 -9.61
CA GLU A 66 -6.53 0.63 -8.80
C GLU A 66 -6.21 0.20 -7.35
N CYS A 67 -5.08 -0.50 -7.16
CA CYS A 67 -4.44 -0.84 -5.89
C CYS A 67 -2.96 -1.12 -6.17
N ASP A 68 -2.13 -1.30 -5.15
CA ASP A 68 -0.71 -1.62 -5.38
C ASP A 68 -0.50 -3.10 -5.69
N TYR A 69 -1.26 -4.00 -5.03
CA TYR A 69 -1.06 -5.45 -5.11
C TYR A 69 -2.38 -6.23 -5.17
N VAL A 70 -2.36 -7.29 -5.96
CA VAL A 70 -3.39 -8.34 -5.98
C VAL A 70 -2.70 -9.68 -5.78
N ALA A 71 -3.18 -10.47 -4.82
CA ALA A 71 -2.68 -11.79 -4.52
C ALA A 71 -3.78 -12.85 -4.68
N LEU A 72 -3.47 -13.91 -5.42
CA LEU A 72 -4.26 -15.14 -5.46
C LEU A 72 -3.58 -16.15 -4.55
N LEU A 73 -4.25 -16.55 -3.48
CA LEU A 73 -3.73 -17.52 -2.53
C LEU A 73 -3.89 -18.95 -3.06
N SER A 74 -3.10 -19.88 -2.55
CA SER A 74 -3.14 -21.30 -2.97
C SER A 74 -4.48 -22.00 -2.69
N ASP A 75 -5.29 -21.45 -1.80
CA ASP A 75 -6.67 -21.94 -1.50
C ASP A 75 -7.76 -21.26 -2.34
N GLY A 76 -7.39 -20.43 -3.31
CA GLY A 76 -8.29 -19.75 -4.23
C GLY A 76 -8.81 -18.40 -3.73
N ARG A 77 -8.49 -17.96 -2.51
CA ARG A 77 -8.87 -16.65 -2.02
C ARG A 77 -8.07 -15.55 -2.72
N VAL A 78 -8.71 -14.39 -2.89
CA VAL A 78 -8.07 -13.19 -3.45
C VAL A 78 -7.92 -12.15 -2.34
N VAL A 79 -6.73 -11.57 -2.26
CA VAL A 79 -6.41 -10.44 -1.37
C VAL A 79 -5.95 -9.27 -2.21
N THR A 80 -6.51 -8.10 -1.99
CA THR A 80 -6.12 -6.87 -2.69
C THR A 80 -5.75 -5.80 -1.68
N PHE A 81 -4.65 -5.11 -1.90
CA PHE A 81 -4.21 -4.12 -0.94
C PHE A 81 -3.31 -3.04 -1.52
N ASP A 82 -3.31 -1.93 -0.81
CA ASP A 82 -2.33 -0.87 -0.96
C ASP A 82 -1.32 -0.92 0.17
N ALA A 83 -0.06 -0.64 -0.15
CA ALA A 83 1.04 -0.55 0.80
C ALA A 83 1.31 0.92 1.14
N LYS A 84 1.37 1.24 2.42
CA LYS A 84 1.66 2.60 2.90
C LYS A 84 2.74 2.57 3.98
N SER A 85 3.58 3.61 4.00
CA SER A 85 4.52 3.86 5.08
C SER A 85 4.17 5.19 5.76
N ARG A 86 4.06 5.21 7.09
CA ARG A 86 3.65 6.37 7.87
C ARG A 86 4.49 6.53 9.12
N ALA A 87 4.86 7.79 9.44
CA ALA A 87 5.57 8.12 10.67
C ALA A 87 4.60 8.27 11.86
N SER A 88 3.45 8.93 11.64
CA SER A 88 2.44 9.17 12.68
C SER A 88 1.56 7.95 12.96
N THR A 89 0.87 7.94 14.10
CA THR A 89 -0.06 6.87 14.51
C THR A 89 -1.42 6.90 13.81
N ALA A 90 -1.67 7.89 12.97
CA ALA A 90 -2.89 8.00 12.18
C ALA A 90 -2.66 8.87 10.94
N PHE A 91 -3.46 8.65 9.89
CA PHE A 91 -3.50 9.51 8.72
C PHE A 91 -4.91 9.56 8.13
N SER A 92 -5.21 10.64 7.41
CA SER A 92 -6.48 10.79 6.71
C SER A 92 -6.37 10.29 5.27
N ILE A 93 -7.46 9.71 4.78
CA ILE A 93 -7.64 9.37 3.38
C ILE A 93 -7.94 10.68 2.64
N GLY A 94 -7.01 11.15 1.84
CA GLY A 94 -7.17 12.33 1.00
C GLY A 94 -7.82 12.02 -0.33
N ALA A 95 -8.22 13.07 -1.05
CA ALA A 95 -8.84 12.96 -2.38
C ALA A 95 -7.99 12.17 -3.38
N ASP A 96 -6.67 12.29 -3.28
CA ASP A 96 -5.73 11.53 -4.12
C ASP A 96 -5.80 10.02 -3.95
N PHE A 97 -6.35 9.58 -2.81
CA PHE A 97 -6.42 8.17 -2.43
C PHE A 97 -7.83 7.58 -2.56
N GLU A 98 -8.84 8.41 -2.76
CA GLU A 98 -10.25 8.00 -2.83
C GLU A 98 -10.53 7.00 -3.96
N HIS A 99 -9.83 7.14 -5.07
CA HIS A 99 -9.92 6.18 -6.19
C HIS A 99 -9.53 4.76 -5.78
N GLN A 100 -8.39 4.60 -5.08
CA GLN A 100 -7.91 3.31 -4.59
C GLN A 100 -8.87 2.75 -3.54
N MET A 101 -9.36 3.61 -2.64
CA MET A 101 -10.35 3.21 -1.62
C MET A 101 -11.66 2.72 -2.21
N THR A 102 -12.16 3.39 -3.26
CA THR A 102 -13.36 2.95 -3.98
C THR A 102 -13.18 1.54 -4.55
N TRP A 103 -12.01 1.27 -5.12
CA TRP A 103 -11.70 -0.04 -5.67
C TRP A 103 -11.58 -1.12 -4.59
N LEU A 104 -10.88 -0.83 -3.47
CA LEU A 104 -10.74 -1.76 -2.35
C LEU A 104 -12.08 -2.08 -1.68
N ARG A 105 -12.96 -1.08 -1.51
CA ARG A 105 -14.33 -1.29 -0.99
C ARG A 105 -15.13 -2.20 -1.91
N LYS A 106 -15.09 -1.97 -3.22
CA LYS A 106 -15.73 -2.85 -4.21
C LYS A 106 -15.24 -4.29 -4.15
N ALA A 107 -13.92 -4.49 -4.05
CA ALA A 107 -13.34 -5.83 -3.90
C ALA A 107 -13.85 -6.51 -2.64
N SER A 108 -13.99 -5.77 -1.53
CA SER A 108 -14.57 -6.25 -0.29
C SER A 108 -16.04 -6.60 -0.43
N ASP A 109 -16.84 -5.77 -1.13
CA ASP A 109 -18.27 -6.03 -1.39
C ASP A 109 -18.47 -7.32 -2.21
N TYR A 110 -17.50 -7.68 -3.05
CA TYR A 110 -17.49 -8.94 -3.80
C TYR A 110 -16.98 -10.14 -2.98
N GLY A 111 -16.71 -9.96 -1.69
CA GLY A 111 -16.29 -11.02 -0.79
C GLY A 111 -14.79 -11.29 -0.76
N HIS A 112 -13.98 -10.43 -1.39
CA HIS A 112 -12.53 -10.55 -1.34
C HIS A 112 -11.95 -9.85 -0.11
N ALA A 113 -10.83 -10.34 0.40
CA ALA A 113 -10.08 -9.61 1.42
C ALA A 113 -9.45 -8.36 0.77
N ALA A 114 -9.76 -7.19 1.32
CA ALA A 114 -9.28 -5.91 0.80
C ALA A 114 -8.90 -4.95 1.93
N GLY A 115 -7.80 -4.21 1.77
CA GLY A 115 -7.37 -3.30 2.82
C GLY A 115 -6.07 -2.57 2.56
N LEU A 116 -5.52 -2.02 3.62
CA LEU A 116 -4.23 -1.35 3.62
C LEU A 116 -3.23 -2.15 4.45
N LEU A 117 -2.03 -2.35 3.91
CA LEU A 117 -0.89 -2.82 4.66
C LEU A 117 -0.01 -1.62 5.00
N VAL A 118 0.00 -1.22 6.27
CA VAL A 118 0.65 0.02 6.71
C VAL A 118 1.87 -0.30 7.56
N TYR A 119 3.02 0.19 7.15
CA TYR A 119 4.23 0.20 7.96
C TYR A 119 4.31 1.50 8.77
N TRP A 120 4.16 1.38 10.09
CA TRP A 120 4.23 2.47 11.05
C TRP A 120 5.67 2.64 11.52
N LYS A 121 6.40 3.55 10.89
CA LYS A 121 7.88 3.66 10.96
C LYS A 121 8.43 3.86 12.37
N GLU A 122 7.86 4.78 13.12
CA GLU A 122 8.33 5.11 14.48
C GLU A 122 8.15 3.94 15.46
N TYR A 123 7.28 2.99 15.11
CA TYR A 123 6.98 1.82 15.93
C TYR A 123 7.59 0.53 15.37
N GLY A 124 8.22 0.59 14.20
CA GLY A 124 8.75 -0.58 13.52
C GLY A 124 7.69 -1.66 13.25
N ALA A 125 6.41 -1.28 13.20
CA ALA A 125 5.28 -2.19 13.17
C ALA A 125 4.57 -2.15 11.82
N CYS A 126 4.32 -3.32 11.23
CA CYS A 126 3.45 -3.48 10.08
C CYS A 126 2.06 -3.93 10.55
N ARG A 127 1.00 -3.29 10.05
CA ARG A 127 -0.37 -3.63 10.41
C ARG A 127 -1.27 -3.69 9.19
N TRP A 128 -2.14 -4.70 9.19
CA TRP A 128 -3.21 -4.85 8.23
C TRP A 128 -4.47 -4.13 8.71
N HIS A 129 -5.03 -3.31 7.83
CA HIS A 129 -6.26 -2.57 8.06
C HIS A 129 -7.31 -3.00 7.04
N PRO A 130 -8.24 -3.90 7.38
CA PRO A 130 -9.35 -4.24 6.50
C PRO A 130 -10.14 -2.99 6.11
N VAL A 131 -10.54 -2.88 4.85
CA VAL A 131 -11.19 -1.67 4.34
C VAL A 131 -12.50 -1.32 5.05
N GLN A 132 -13.15 -2.30 5.66
CA GLN A 132 -14.38 -2.12 6.44
C GLN A 132 -14.16 -1.47 7.81
N THR A 133 -12.91 -1.43 8.31
CA THR A 133 -12.60 -0.96 9.68
C THR A 133 -12.35 0.54 9.76
N PHE A 134 -12.31 1.23 8.63
CA PHE A 134 -12.09 2.68 8.59
C PHE A 134 -12.83 3.32 7.41
N ASP A 135 -13.12 4.61 7.51
CA ASP A 135 -13.71 5.41 6.44
C ASP A 135 -12.68 6.44 5.92
N LYS A 136 -12.57 7.57 6.59
CA LYS A 136 -11.69 8.68 6.18
C LYS A 136 -10.40 8.77 6.97
N ARG A 137 -10.24 7.99 8.02
CA ARG A 137 -9.08 8.02 8.90
C ARG A 137 -8.63 6.62 9.27
N VAL A 138 -7.35 6.34 9.06
CA VAL A 138 -6.69 5.11 9.46
C VAL A 138 -5.88 5.37 10.72
N ARG A 139 -6.07 4.56 11.75
CA ARG A 139 -5.32 4.64 13.01
C ARG A 139 -4.54 3.35 13.22
N MET A 140 -3.30 3.47 13.70
CA MET A 140 -2.45 2.32 13.96
C MET A 140 -3.12 1.30 14.90
N ALA A 141 -3.80 1.78 15.95
CA ALA A 141 -4.45 0.92 16.94
C ALA A 141 -5.55 0.02 16.37
N ASP A 142 -6.21 0.46 15.28
CA ASP A 142 -7.33 -0.25 14.65
C ASP A 142 -6.86 -1.38 13.71
N GLY A 143 -5.55 -1.48 13.42
CA GLY A 143 -4.99 -2.50 12.54
C GLY A 143 -4.53 -3.75 13.26
N VAL A 144 -4.58 -4.88 12.57
CA VAL A 144 -4.05 -6.16 13.05
C VAL A 144 -2.54 -6.21 12.84
N LEU A 145 -1.77 -6.52 13.88
CA LEU A 145 -0.32 -6.62 13.82
C LEU A 145 0.11 -7.76 12.89
N VAL A 146 1.05 -7.45 12.02
CA VAL A 146 1.69 -8.41 11.11
C VAL A 146 3.17 -8.55 11.52
N ASN A 147 3.70 -9.75 11.44
CA ASN A 147 5.12 -9.97 11.69
C ASN A 147 5.95 -9.45 10.50
N GLY A 148 6.56 -8.28 10.67
CA GLY A 148 7.33 -7.63 9.61
C GLY A 148 6.49 -7.34 8.37
N VAL A 149 6.82 -7.96 7.24
CA VAL A 149 6.08 -7.86 5.96
C VAL A 149 5.27 -9.13 5.64
N GLU A 150 5.20 -10.09 6.56
CA GLU A 150 4.60 -11.41 6.36
C GLU A 150 3.07 -11.37 6.48
N TRP A 151 2.43 -10.52 5.67
CA TRP A 151 0.99 -10.27 5.71
C TRP A 151 0.15 -11.53 5.43
N LEU A 152 0.69 -12.51 4.69
CA LEU A 152 -0.05 -13.73 4.37
C LEU A 152 -0.38 -14.57 5.61
N ALA A 153 0.40 -14.46 6.68
CA ALA A 153 0.11 -15.16 7.94
C ALA A 153 -1.28 -14.83 8.52
N LEU A 154 -1.83 -13.65 8.21
CA LEU A 154 -3.20 -13.25 8.60
C LEU A 154 -4.27 -14.15 7.95
N PHE A 155 -3.98 -14.74 6.82
CA PHE A 155 -4.92 -15.53 6.02
C PHE A 155 -4.64 -17.04 6.10
N ALA A 156 -3.54 -17.46 6.76
CA ALA A 156 -3.13 -18.86 6.85
C ALA A 156 -4.02 -19.71 7.79
N GLY A 157 -4.82 -19.10 8.66
CA GLY A 157 -5.59 -19.77 9.72
C GLY A 157 -7.11 -19.96 9.45
N GLY A 158 -7.61 -19.58 8.30
CA GLY A 158 -9.04 -19.62 7.99
C GLY A 158 -9.43 -20.79 7.09
N ARG A 159 -9.66 -21.96 7.67
CA ARG A 159 -10.57 -22.99 7.13
C ARG A 159 -11.80 -23.09 8.00
#